data_7558d0bfd01ddbdba22bb1c0374e984d
#
_entry.id   7558d0bfd01ddbdba22bb1c0374e984d
#
_cell.length_a   1.000
_cell.length_b   1.000
_cell.length_c   1.000
_cell.angle_alpha   90.00
_cell.angle_beta   90.00
_cell.angle_gamma   90.00
#
_symmetry.space_group_name_H-M   'P 1'
#
loop_
_entity.id
_entity.type
_entity.pdbx_description
1 polymer ?
#
loop_
_entity_poly.entity_id
_entity_poly.type
_entity_poly.pdbx_seq_one_letter_code
_entity_poly.pdbx_strand_id
1 'polypeptide(L)'
;MTVSPKLLKNSFLHLQGISVDDEEELWARGIRNWDEALASDDLSPKQKLSLEASVAAHEKRDAKYFGEQYKASERWRLLPDFEDETAFLDIETTGLGGDAYLTMCGILDSSGFKAYVRGDNLDDLVADLKQYNLVVTFNGISFDVPWLRREFGPLLEKAAHVDLMHVLRGVGLRGGLKKIEKAIGLDRGDDLSMLSGRDAVTLWNLAQDGEPNALETLVRYNAEDVTSLPRLAEYAYGQNSVGTPMAVPGFFSLAKFDTSTLPYDSALVEYLCR
;
A
#
# COMPACT_ATOMS: atom_id res chain seq x y z
N MET A 1 -16.52 17.07 3.83
CA MET A 1 -15.92 15.91 3.11
C MET A 1 -15.42 16.46 1.79
N THR A 2 -14.13 16.62 1.62
CA THR A 2 -13.52 16.93 0.33
C THR A 2 -13.57 15.65 -0.49
N VAL A 3 -14.28 15.67 -1.61
CA VAL A 3 -14.31 14.53 -2.54
C VAL A 3 -12.91 14.39 -3.12
N SER A 4 -12.28 13.24 -2.93
CA SER A 4 -10.98 12.94 -3.55
C SER A 4 -11.07 13.11 -5.06
N PRO A 5 -10.09 13.79 -5.68
CA PRO A 5 -10.14 14.03 -7.11
C PRO A 5 -10.03 12.71 -7.89
N LYS A 6 -10.93 12.48 -8.83
CA LYS A 6 -10.91 11.29 -9.70
C LYS A 6 -9.91 11.48 -10.83
N LEU A 7 -8.64 11.18 -10.58
CA LEU A 7 -7.52 11.47 -11.46
C LEU A 7 -7.12 10.31 -12.37
N LEU A 8 -7.59 9.10 -12.10
CA LEU A 8 -7.30 7.93 -12.93
C LEU A 8 -7.75 8.13 -14.38
N LYS A 9 -8.82 8.91 -14.58
CA LYS A 9 -9.28 9.28 -15.92
C LYS A 9 -8.28 10.10 -16.75
N ASN A 10 -7.23 10.63 -16.11
CA ASN A 10 -6.18 11.39 -16.79
C ASN A 10 -5.00 10.51 -17.22
N SER A 11 -5.05 9.21 -16.99
CA SER A 11 -4.01 8.27 -17.39
C SER A 11 -4.47 7.39 -18.55
N PHE A 12 -3.56 7.09 -19.46
CA PHE A 12 -3.76 6.22 -20.63
C PHE A 12 -2.84 4.99 -20.60
N LEU A 13 -1.88 4.93 -19.70
CA LEU A 13 -0.83 3.91 -19.66
C LEU A 13 -1.36 2.48 -19.39
N HIS A 14 -2.61 2.34 -18.94
CA HIS A 14 -3.31 1.07 -18.79
C HIS A 14 -3.83 0.51 -20.13
N LEU A 15 -3.83 1.31 -21.19
CA LEU A 15 -4.28 0.89 -22.52
C LEU A 15 -3.17 0.11 -23.25
N GLN A 16 -3.54 -1.00 -23.87
CA GLN A 16 -2.58 -1.82 -24.60
C GLN A 16 -1.90 -1.02 -25.72
N GLY A 17 -0.57 -1.02 -25.71
CA GLY A 17 0.25 -0.37 -26.73
C GLY A 17 0.46 1.12 -26.52
N ILE A 18 0.07 1.67 -25.38
CA ILE A 18 0.44 3.01 -24.94
C ILE A 18 1.68 2.90 -24.03
N SER A 19 2.76 3.54 -24.42
CA SER A 19 3.97 3.74 -23.62
C SER A 19 3.88 5.04 -22.80
N VAL A 20 4.86 5.28 -21.95
CA VAL A 20 4.98 6.56 -21.21
C VAL A 20 5.10 7.73 -22.19
N ASP A 21 5.95 7.57 -23.21
CA ASP A 21 6.17 8.61 -24.23
C ASP A 21 4.87 8.89 -25.01
N ASP A 22 4.08 7.85 -25.36
CA ASP A 22 2.79 8.01 -26.04
C ASP A 22 1.77 8.74 -25.14
N GLU A 23 1.73 8.43 -23.85
CA GLU A 23 0.87 9.10 -22.88
C GLU A 23 1.25 10.59 -22.75
N GLU A 24 2.54 10.91 -22.65
CA GLU A 24 3.04 12.28 -22.61
C GLU A 24 2.72 13.05 -23.90
N GLU A 25 2.81 12.40 -25.06
CA GLU A 25 2.44 13.00 -26.35
C GLU A 25 0.94 13.31 -26.42
N LEU A 26 0.07 12.41 -25.95
CA LEU A 26 -1.38 12.67 -25.85
C LEU A 26 -1.65 13.90 -24.99
N TRP A 27 -1.04 14.03 -23.83
CA TRP A 27 -1.18 15.20 -22.95
C TRP A 27 -0.66 16.49 -23.60
N ALA A 28 0.47 16.43 -24.30
CA ALA A 28 1.05 17.58 -25.00
C ALA A 28 0.15 18.07 -26.14
N ARG A 29 -0.61 17.16 -26.77
CA ARG A 29 -1.60 17.47 -27.81
C ARG A 29 -2.95 17.94 -27.26
N GLY A 30 -3.09 18.05 -25.92
CA GLY A 30 -4.28 18.54 -25.24
C GLY A 30 -5.29 17.45 -24.87
N ILE A 31 -4.97 16.18 -25.10
CA ILE A 31 -5.82 15.03 -24.73
C ILE A 31 -5.44 14.60 -23.33
N ARG A 32 -6.13 15.14 -22.32
CA ARG A 32 -5.75 15.02 -20.90
C ARG A 32 -6.60 14.07 -20.09
N ASN A 33 -7.70 13.59 -20.66
CA ASN A 33 -8.63 12.67 -19.99
C ASN A 33 -9.33 11.75 -21.00
N TRP A 34 -10.00 10.74 -20.47
CA TRP A 34 -10.67 9.71 -21.27
C TRP A 34 -11.77 10.27 -22.18
N ASP A 35 -12.51 11.29 -21.75
CA ASP A 35 -13.60 11.87 -22.55
C ASP A 35 -13.04 12.57 -23.79
N GLU A 36 -11.95 13.32 -23.64
CA GLU A 36 -11.23 13.94 -24.75
C GLU A 36 -10.63 12.90 -25.70
N ALA A 37 -10.06 11.82 -25.14
CA ALA A 37 -9.47 10.74 -25.93
C ALA A 37 -10.50 9.95 -26.74
N LEU A 38 -11.68 9.68 -26.19
CA LEU A 38 -12.78 9.03 -26.92
C LEU A 38 -13.30 9.92 -28.07
N ALA A 39 -13.29 11.24 -27.89
CA ALA A 39 -13.72 12.21 -28.91
C ALA A 39 -12.67 12.48 -29.98
N SER A 40 -11.40 12.14 -29.75
CA SER A 40 -10.29 12.37 -30.68
C SER A 40 -10.12 11.21 -31.68
N ASP A 41 -9.30 11.44 -32.73
CA ASP A 41 -8.84 10.40 -33.66
C ASP A 41 -7.45 9.84 -33.30
N ASP A 42 -6.93 10.19 -32.13
CA ASP A 42 -5.58 9.83 -31.69
C ASP A 42 -5.46 8.40 -31.17
N LEU A 43 -6.57 7.80 -30.74
CA LEU A 43 -6.63 6.40 -30.35
C LEU A 43 -7.14 5.52 -31.49
N SER A 44 -6.51 4.37 -31.66
CA SER A 44 -7.01 3.32 -32.56
C SER A 44 -8.39 2.81 -32.09
N PRO A 45 -9.20 2.21 -32.97
CA PRO A 45 -10.49 1.63 -32.59
C PRO A 45 -10.38 0.61 -31.45
N LYS A 46 -9.29 -0.17 -31.39
CA LYS A 46 -9.04 -1.14 -30.33
C LYS A 46 -8.79 -0.45 -28.97
N GLN A 47 -8.02 0.65 -28.99
CA GLN A 47 -7.75 1.44 -27.78
C GLN A 47 -9.01 2.15 -27.28
N LYS A 48 -9.83 2.70 -28.17
CA LYS A 48 -11.14 3.28 -27.81
C LYS A 48 -12.05 2.25 -27.14
N LEU A 49 -12.16 1.04 -27.68
CA LEU A 49 -12.93 -0.04 -27.07
C LEU A 49 -12.40 -0.43 -25.69
N SER A 50 -11.07 -0.49 -25.52
CA SER A 50 -10.44 -0.73 -24.23
C SER A 50 -10.70 0.41 -23.25
N LEU A 51 -10.72 1.65 -23.72
CA LEU A 51 -11.02 2.82 -22.90
C LEU A 51 -12.48 2.86 -22.44
N GLU A 52 -13.42 2.46 -23.31
CA GLU A 52 -14.84 2.27 -22.91
C GLU A 52 -15.00 1.22 -21.82
N ALA A 53 -14.24 0.11 -21.91
CA ALA A 53 -14.21 -0.90 -20.83
C ALA A 53 -13.62 -0.31 -19.54
N SER A 54 -12.63 0.55 -19.64
CA SER A 54 -12.03 1.25 -18.48
C SER A 54 -13.02 2.22 -17.84
N VAL A 55 -13.83 2.94 -18.62
CA VAL A 55 -14.91 3.79 -18.10
C VAL A 55 -15.89 2.94 -17.29
N ALA A 56 -16.36 1.81 -17.84
CA ALA A 56 -17.28 0.91 -17.15
C ALA A 56 -16.69 0.29 -15.87
N ALA A 57 -15.40 -0.06 -15.88
CA ALA A 57 -14.68 -0.56 -14.70
C ALA A 57 -14.54 0.53 -13.62
N HIS A 58 -14.23 1.76 -14.01
CA HIS A 58 -14.12 2.89 -13.11
C HIS A 58 -15.45 3.24 -12.43
N GLU A 59 -16.56 3.21 -13.18
CA GLU A 59 -17.90 3.42 -12.65
C GLU A 59 -18.30 2.35 -11.61
N LYS A 60 -17.84 1.11 -11.81
CA LYS A 60 -18.05 -0.01 -10.88
C LYS A 60 -17.05 -0.04 -9.72
N ARG A 61 -16.15 0.91 -9.65
CA ARG A 61 -15.06 0.92 -8.65
C ARG A 61 -14.19 -0.34 -8.69
N ASP A 62 -13.96 -0.90 -9.88
CA ASP A 62 -13.16 -2.11 -10.08
C ASP A 62 -11.66 -1.76 -10.14
N ALA A 63 -11.04 -1.59 -8.98
CA ALA A 63 -9.61 -1.32 -8.89
C ALA A 63 -8.76 -2.46 -9.44
N LYS A 64 -9.23 -3.72 -9.31
CA LYS A 64 -8.53 -4.89 -9.80
C LYS A 64 -8.33 -4.83 -11.31
N TYR A 65 -9.37 -4.46 -12.08
CA TYR A 65 -9.25 -4.27 -13.53
C TYR A 65 -8.03 -3.42 -13.88
N PHE A 66 -7.86 -2.27 -13.23
CA PHE A 66 -6.72 -1.39 -13.47
C PHE A 66 -5.41 -1.96 -12.93
N GLY A 67 -5.43 -2.59 -11.76
CA GLY A 67 -4.27 -3.24 -11.17
C GLY A 67 -3.66 -4.33 -12.06
N GLU A 68 -4.47 -4.99 -12.88
CA GLU A 68 -4.04 -6.00 -13.86
C GLU A 68 -3.45 -5.35 -15.14
N GLN A 69 -3.87 -4.13 -15.50
CA GLN A 69 -3.38 -3.43 -16.67
C GLN A 69 -2.09 -2.66 -16.40
N TYR A 70 -1.93 -2.07 -15.21
CA TYR A 70 -0.72 -1.34 -14.86
C TYR A 70 0.42 -2.25 -14.42
N LYS A 71 1.66 -1.93 -14.85
CA LYS A 71 2.86 -2.47 -14.22
C LYS A 71 2.90 -2.08 -12.74
N ALA A 72 3.56 -2.88 -11.91
CA ALA A 72 3.62 -2.63 -10.46
C ALA A 72 4.18 -1.22 -10.12
N SER A 73 5.13 -0.69 -10.91
CA SER A 73 5.68 0.66 -10.75
C SER A 73 4.67 1.78 -11.04
N GLU A 74 3.61 1.49 -11.80
CA GLU A 74 2.64 2.49 -12.27
C GLU A 74 1.33 2.47 -11.47
N ARG A 75 1.17 1.53 -10.54
CA ARG A 75 -0.07 1.37 -9.77
C ARG A 75 -0.33 2.50 -8.77
N TRP A 76 0.63 3.40 -8.56
CA TRP A 76 0.44 4.63 -7.81
C TRP A 76 -0.72 5.49 -8.34
N ARG A 77 -1.05 5.34 -9.63
CA ARG A 77 -2.14 6.05 -10.31
C ARG A 77 -3.53 5.70 -9.74
N LEU A 78 -3.64 4.55 -9.06
CA LEU A 78 -4.89 4.10 -8.43
C LEU A 78 -5.20 4.81 -7.11
N LEU A 79 -4.15 5.26 -6.41
CA LEU A 79 -4.26 5.78 -5.04
C LEU A 79 -5.35 6.85 -4.88
N PRO A 80 -5.46 7.89 -5.77
CA PRO A 80 -6.46 8.93 -5.62
C PRO A 80 -7.89 8.46 -5.68
N ASP A 81 -8.15 7.63 -6.67
CA ASP A 81 -9.52 7.23 -7.00
C ASP A 81 -10.09 6.23 -6.01
N PHE A 82 -9.23 5.48 -5.31
CA PHE A 82 -9.61 4.40 -4.39
C PHE A 82 -9.20 4.67 -2.93
N GLU A 83 -8.87 5.91 -2.57
CA GLU A 83 -8.42 6.30 -1.22
C GLU A 83 -9.36 5.77 -0.12
N ASP A 84 -10.66 5.99 -0.25
CA ASP A 84 -11.67 5.61 0.74
C ASP A 84 -11.86 4.07 0.87
N GLU A 85 -11.32 3.31 -0.05
CA GLU A 85 -11.44 1.85 -0.14
C GLU A 85 -10.07 1.17 -0.02
N THR A 86 -9.10 1.90 0.56
CA THR A 86 -7.71 1.47 0.68
C THR A 86 -7.39 0.95 2.08
N ALA A 87 -6.75 -0.22 2.13
CA ALA A 87 -6.07 -0.73 3.31
C ALA A 87 -4.55 -0.62 3.13
N PHE A 88 -3.86 -0.05 4.10
CA PHE A 88 -2.41 -0.16 4.26
C PHE A 88 -2.13 -1.34 5.17
N LEU A 89 -1.27 -2.26 4.73
CA LEU A 89 -1.09 -3.55 5.37
C LEU A 89 0.38 -3.91 5.51
N ASP A 90 0.72 -4.50 6.66
CA ASP A 90 2.00 -5.14 6.93
C ASP A 90 1.80 -6.36 7.84
N ILE A 91 2.64 -7.38 7.71
CA ILE A 91 2.54 -8.61 8.48
C ILE A 91 3.80 -8.93 9.26
N GLU A 92 3.62 -9.70 10.36
CA GLU A 92 4.71 -10.34 11.09
C GLU A 92 4.63 -11.86 10.99
N THR A 93 5.79 -12.50 11.04
CA THR A 93 5.92 -13.97 10.95
C THR A 93 6.92 -14.48 11.97
N THR A 94 6.92 -15.79 12.21
CA THR A 94 7.95 -16.43 13.06
C THR A 94 9.30 -16.61 12.36
N GLY A 95 9.49 -16.01 11.18
CA GLY A 95 10.72 -16.06 10.38
C GLY A 95 10.46 -16.41 8.92
N LEU A 96 11.50 -16.84 8.20
CA LEU A 96 11.47 -17.12 6.76
C LEU A 96 11.51 -18.61 6.42
N GLY A 97 11.64 -19.49 7.42
CA GLY A 97 11.79 -20.93 7.22
C GLY A 97 10.51 -21.63 6.78
N GLY A 98 10.63 -22.90 6.37
CA GLY A 98 9.49 -23.71 5.93
C GLY A 98 8.41 -23.92 6.99
N ASP A 99 8.80 -23.98 8.26
CA ASP A 99 7.90 -24.16 9.42
C ASP A 99 7.42 -22.81 9.99
N ALA A 100 7.87 -21.69 9.44
CA ALA A 100 7.43 -20.38 9.88
C ALA A 100 5.96 -20.13 9.49
N TYR A 101 5.27 -19.34 10.31
CA TYR A 101 3.86 -19.01 10.15
C TYR A 101 3.58 -17.54 10.41
N LEU A 102 2.43 -17.07 9.96
CA LEU A 102 1.94 -15.71 10.17
C LEU A 102 1.56 -15.53 11.64
N THR A 103 2.10 -14.52 12.30
CA THR A 103 1.85 -14.22 13.72
C THR A 103 0.81 -13.12 13.88
N MET A 104 0.91 -12.06 13.06
CA MET A 104 -0.07 -10.99 13.05
C MET A 104 -0.09 -10.25 11.71
N CYS A 105 -1.15 -9.48 11.52
CA CYS A 105 -1.32 -8.53 10.44
C CYS A 105 -1.84 -7.21 11.00
N GLY A 106 -1.19 -6.10 10.65
CA GLY A 106 -1.70 -4.77 10.91
C GLY A 106 -2.37 -4.19 9.67
N ILE A 107 -3.50 -3.53 9.86
CA ILE A 107 -4.18 -2.76 8.82
C ILE A 107 -4.44 -1.34 9.32
N LEU A 108 -4.15 -0.37 8.48
CA LEU A 108 -4.58 1.01 8.64
C LEU A 108 -5.54 1.37 7.51
N ASP A 109 -6.72 1.85 7.86
CA ASP A 109 -7.72 2.38 6.95
C ASP A 109 -8.26 3.74 7.43
N SER A 110 -9.31 4.25 6.81
CA SER A 110 -9.97 5.50 7.20
C SER A 110 -10.60 5.48 8.61
N SER A 111 -10.80 4.30 9.20
CA SER A 111 -11.32 4.12 10.57
C SER A 111 -10.23 4.04 11.64
N GLY A 112 -8.96 3.88 11.24
CA GLY A 112 -7.81 3.78 12.14
C GLY A 112 -7.04 2.48 11.97
N PHE A 113 -6.15 2.19 12.93
CA PHE A 113 -5.32 0.99 12.95
C PHE A 113 -6.06 -0.18 13.62
N LYS A 114 -5.93 -1.37 13.03
CA LYS A 114 -6.41 -2.64 13.55
C LYS A 114 -5.29 -3.67 13.54
N ALA A 115 -5.10 -4.40 14.63
CA ALA A 115 -4.20 -5.53 14.73
C ALA A 115 -4.97 -6.85 14.73
N TYR A 116 -4.55 -7.78 13.88
CA TYR A 116 -5.07 -9.15 13.82
C TYR A 116 -3.97 -10.10 14.26
N VAL A 117 -4.18 -10.76 15.41
CA VAL A 117 -3.16 -11.54 16.11
C VAL A 117 -3.56 -13.01 16.13
N ARG A 118 -2.60 -13.90 15.83
CA ARG A 118 -2.79 -15.35 15.89
C ARG A 118 -3.14 -15.80 17.30
N GLY A 119 -4.17 -16.64 17.40
CA GLY A 119 -4.69 -17.12 18.67
C GLY A 119 -5.70 -16.19 19.35
N ASP A 120 -5.97 -15.03 18.74
CA ASP A 120 -7.00 -14.08 19.16
C ASP A 120 -7.98 -13.83 18.01
N ASN A 121 -7.69 -12.92 17.10
CA ASN A 121 -8.62 -12.44 16.09
C ASN A 121 -8.08 -12.52 14.64
N LEU A 122 -6.99 -13.26 14.38
CA LEU A 122 -6.36 -13.31 13.06
C LEU A 122 -7.33 -13.80 11.95
N ASP A 123 -8.27 -14.67 12.28
CA ASP A 123 -9.25 -15.20 11.31
C ASP A 123 -10.24 -14.13 10.83
N ASP A 124 -10.48 -13.06 11.61
CA ASP A 124 -11.37 -11.95 11.25
C ASP A 124 -10.79 -11.13 10.08
N LEU A 125 -9.46 -11.16 9.88
CA LEU A 125 -8.77 -10.53 8.77
C LEU A 125 -9.38 -10.89 7.40
N VAL A 126 -9.82 -12.15 7.24
CA VAL A 126 -10.40 -12.65 5.99
C VAL A 126 -11.68 -11.89 5.60
N ALA A 127 -12.50 -11.57 6.58
CA ALA A 127 -13.75 -10.83 6.35
C ALA A 127 -13.46 -9.35 6.07
N ASP A 128 -12.53 -8.77 6.84
CA ASP A 128 -12.21 -7.36 6.72
C ASP A 128 -11.46 -7.02 5.43
N LEU A 129 -10.56 -7.87 4.96
CA LEU A 129 -9.86 -7.65 3.69
C LEU A 129 -10.78 -7.62 2.46
N LYS A 130 -11.94 -8.27 2.52
CA LYS A 130 -12.93 -8.25 1.42
C LYS A 130 -13.63 -6.90 1.22
N GLN A 131 -13.47 -5.97 2.16
CA GLN A 131 -14.10 -4.64 2.11
C GLN A 131 -13.27 -3.66 1.27
N TYR A 132 -12.01 -3.97 1.02
CA TYR A 132 -11.10 -3.06 0.33
C TYR A 132 -10.97 -3.39 -1.15
N ASN A 133 -11.00 -2.36 -1.98
CA ASN A 133 -10.72 -2.44 -3.41
C ASN A 133 -9.23 -2.20 -3.73
N LEU A 134 -8.49 -1.61 -2.79
CA LEU A 134 -7.06 -1.35 -2.93
C LEU A 134 -6.31 -1.77 -1.66
N VAL A 135 -5.24 -2.54 -1.81
CA VAL A 135 -4.32 -2.90 -0.72
C VAL A 135 -2.94 -2.32 -1.04
N VAL A 136 -2.37 -1.62 -0.08
CA VAL A 136 -1.05 -0.99 -0.18
C VAL A 136 -0.11 -1.62 0.82
N THR A 137 1.07 -2.05 0.36
CA THR A 137 2.10 -2.68 1.19
C THR A 137 3.48 -2.12 0.85
N PHE A 138 4.50 -2.51 1.59
CA PHE A 138 5.88 -2.32 1.22
C PHE A 138 6.59 -3.67 1.03
N ASN A 139 7.02 -4.00 -0.19
CA ASN A 139 7.57 -5.31 -0.60
C ASN A 139 6.58 -6.48 -0.49
N GLY A 140 5.30 -6.19 -0.45
CA GLY A 140 4.26 -7.19 -0.23
C GLY A 140 4.06 -8.18 -1.38
N ILE A 141 4.42 -7.82 -2.60
CA ILE A 141 4.42 -8.78 -3.73
C ILE A 141 5.31 -9.98 -3.41
N SER A 142 6.45 -9.74 -2.76
CA SER A 142 7.44 -10.79 -2.44
C SER A 142 7.25 -11.38 -1.04
N PHE A 143 6.53 -10.73 -0.14
CA PHE A 143 6.42 -11.14 1.25
C PHE A 143 4.96 -11.27 1.71
N ASP A 144 4.26 -10.19 1.99
CA ASP A 144 2.94 -10.21 2.64
C ASP A 144 1.92 -11.05 1.87
N VAL A 145 1.78 -10.83 0.56
CA VAL A 145 0.78 -11.52 -0.26
C VAL A 145 1.01 -13.03 -0.34
N PRO A 146 2.23 -13.54 -0.55
CA PRO A 146 2.53 -14.97 -0.45
C PRO A 146 2.18 -15.58 0.91
N TRP A 147 2.49 -14.89 2.03
CA TRP A 147 2.17 -15.36 3.37
C TRP A 147 0.67 -15.40 3.64
N LEU A 148 -0.05 -14.33 3.31
CA LEU A 148 -1.51 -14.29 3.42
C LEU A 148 -2.18 -15.37 2.57
N ARG A 149 -1.67 -15.60 1.35
CA ARG A 149 -2.18 -16.66 0.47
C ARG A 149 -1.91 -18.06 1.03
N ARG A 150 -0.76 -18.27 1.65
CA ARG A 150 -0.40 -19.54 2.30
C ARG A 150 -1.33 -19.84 3.48
N GLU A 151 -1.67 -18.83 4.28
CA GLU A 151 -2.46 -18.97 5.48
C GLU A 151 -3.95 -19.12 5.17
N PHE A 152 -4.49 -18.29 4.29
CA PHE A 152 -5.94 -18.14 4.09
C PHE A 152 -6.42 -18.46 2.67
N GLY A 153 -5.51 -18.82 1.76
CA GLY A 153 -5.85 -18.92 0.36
C GLY A 153 -5.91 -17.55 -0.35
N PRO A 154 -6.61 -17.44 -1.48
CA PRO A 154 -6.62 -16.22 -2.29
C PRO A 154 -7.52 -15.14 -1.67
N LEU A 155 -6.95 -14.25 -0.85
CA LEU A 155 -7.68 -13.19 -0.13
C LEU A 155 -7.91 -11.91 -0.94
N LEU A 156 -6.95 -11.54 -1.81
CA LEU A 156 -6.95 -10.26 -2.51
C LEU A 156 -7.54 -10.38 -3.93
N GLU A 157 -8.48 -11.30 -4.15
CA GLU A 157 -9.00 -11.57 -5.50
C GLU A 157 -9.76 -10.40 -6.12
N LYS A 158 -10.33 -9.52 -5.31
CA LYS A 158 -11.11 -8.36 -5.75
C LYS A 158 -10.37 -7.04 -5.64
N ALA A 159 -9.25 -7.02 -4.94
CA ALA A 159 -8.46 -5.82 -4.72
C ALA A 159 -7.33 -5.67 -5.74
N ALA A 160 -7.02 -4.44 -6.13
CA ALA A 160 -5.72 -4.11 -6.69
C ALA A 160 -4.67 -4.08 -5.57
N HIS A 161 -3.42 -4.37 -5.91
CA HIS A 161 -2.31 -4.32 -4.97
C HIS A 161 -1.27 -3.31 -5.43
N VAL A 162 -0.99 -2.31 -4.60
CA VAL A 162 0.10 -1.34 -4.78
C VAL A 162 1.25 -1.71 -3.84
N ASP A 163 2.37 -2.10 -4.41
CA ASP A 163 3.60 -2.33 -3.66
C ASP A 163 4.49 -1.09 -3.75
N LEU A 164 4.60 -0.37 -2.65
CA LEU A 164 5.34 0.89 -2.58
C LEU A 164 6.83 0.74 -2.89
N MET A 165 7.43 -0.42 -2.63
CA MET A 165 8.81 -0.65 -3.02
C MET A 165 9.01 -0.55 -4.54
N HIS A 166 8.06 -1.05 -5.33
CA HIS A 166 8.12 -0.96 -6.79
C HIS A 166 7.87 0.46 -7.28
N VAL A 167 6.92 1.16 -6.70
CA VAL A 167 6.59 2.56 -7.04
C VAL A 167 7.76 3.49 -6.70
N LEU A 168 8.30 3.38 -5.49
CA LEU A 168 9.41 4.22 -5.00
C LEU A 168 10.73 4.00 -5.78
N ARG A 169 10.93 2.79 -6.33
CA ARG A 169 12.04 2.55 -7.26
C ARG A 169 11.95 3.39 -8.52
N GLY A 170 10.75 3.69 -9.00
CA GLY A 170 10.51 4.59 -10.15
C GLY A 170 11.06 5.99 -9.92
N VAL A 171 11.01 6.49 -8.68
CA VAL A 171 11.55 7.80 -8.27
C VAL A 171 12.96 7.72 -7.67
N GLY A 172 13.68 6.62 -7.91
CA GLY A 172 15.09 6.47 -7.53
C GLY A 172 15.35 6.01 -6.09
N LEU A 173 14.31 5.77 -5.27
CA LEU A 173 14.47 5.29 -3.90
C LEU A 173 14.59 3.77 -3.85
N ARG A 174 15.61 3.27 -3.13
CA ARG A 174 15.95 1.84 -3.05
C ARG A 174 16.37 1.44 -1.64
N GLY A 175 15.91 0.29 -1.20
CA GLY A 175 16.26 -0.30 0.10
C GLY A 175 15.04 -0.80 0.85
N GLY A 176 15.22 -1.15 2.12
CA GLY A 176 14.12 -1.50 3.02
C GLY A 176 13.35 -0.29 3.51
N LEU A 177 12.18 -0.53 4.12
CA LEU A 177 11.23 0.48 4.59
C LEU A 177 11.92 1.59 5.38
N LYS A 178 12.59 1.27 6.48
CA LYS A 178 13.28 2.23 7.37
C LYS A 178 14.35 3.09 6.66
N LYS A 179 15.05 2.50 5.67
CA LYS A 179 16.04 3.25 4.89
C LYS A 179 15.37 4.29 3.99
N ILE A 180 14.25 3.94 3.39
CA ILE A 180 13.51 4.86 2.51
C ILE A 180 12.83 5.94 3.34
N GLU A 181 12.23 5.61 4.48
CA GLU A 181 11.66 6.58 5.43
C GLU A 181 12.69 7.64 5.79
N LYS A 182 13.87 7.20 6.24
CA LYS A 182 14.98 8.12 6.57
C LYS A 182 15.39 9.00 5.37
N ALA A 183 15.41 8.43 4.16
CA ALA A 183 15.82 9.18 2.96
C ALA A 183 14.83 10.30 2.59
N ILE A 184 13.54 10.16 2.94
CA ILE A 184 12.51 11.18 2.68
C ILE A 184 12.18 12.03 3.92
N GLY A 185 12.95 11.88 5.01
CA GLY A 185 12.80 12.67 6.23
C GLY A 185 11.63 12.24 7.12
N LEU A 186 11.14 11.01 6.97
CA LEU A 186 10.20 10.41 7.92
C LEU A 186 11.01 9.85 9.09
N ASP A 187 10.86 10.49 10.23
CA ASP A 187 11.44 10.02 11.50
C ASP A 187 10.31 9.45 12.36
N ARG A 188 10.46 8.23 12.83
CA ARG A 188 9.51 7.58 13.75
C ARG A 188 9.63 8.10 15.17
N GLY A 189 10.77 8.76 15.49
CA GLY A 189 10.97 9.51 16.73
C GLY A 189 11.08 8.69 18.01
N ASP A 190 11.15 7.35 17.94
CA ASP A 190 11.19 6.47 19.10
C ASP A 190 12.23 5.34 18.98
N ASP A 191 12.44 4.62 20.11
CA ASP A 191 13.39 3.51 20.22
C ASP A 191 13.00 2.32 19.32
N LEU A 192 11.73 2.17 18.96
CA LEU A 192 11.23 1.10 18.10
C LEU A 192 11.80 1.16 16.68
N SER A 193 12.29 2.32 16.27
CA SER A 193 12.96 2.48 14.97
C SER A 193 14.21 1.60 14.84
N MET A 194 14.84 1.21 15.95
CA MET A 194 16.04 0.37 16.02
C MET A 194 15.70 -1.12 15.86
N LEU A 195 14.48 -1.55 16.19
CA LEU A 195 14.07 -2.95 16.05
C LEU A 195 14.07 -3.38 14.58
N SER A 196 14.30 -4.66 14.37
CA SER A 196 14.28 -5.32 13.06
C SER A 196 13.22 -6.43 13.02
N GLY A 197 12.97 -6.99 11.85
CA GLY A 197 12.09 -8.16 11.72
C GLY A 197 12.54 -9.39 12.54
N ARG A 198 13.84 -9.49 12.92
CA ARG A 198 14.31 -10.53 13.84
C ARG A 198 13.84 -10.27 15.28
N ASP A 199 13.80 -9.00 15.67
CA ASP A 199 13.33 -8.60 16.98
C ASP A 199 11.82 -8.81 17.09
N ALA A 200 11.07 -8.61 16.01
CA ALA A 200 9.65 -8.96 15.93
C ALA A 200 9.42 -10.47 16.17
N VAL A 201 10.24 -11.34 15.58
CA VAL A 201 10.21 -12.79 15.86
C VAL A 201 10.51 -13.07 17.34
N THR A 202 11.49 -12.38 17.91
CA THR A 202 11.85 -12.56 19.34
C THR A 202 10.72 -12.09 20.23
N LEU A 203 10.11 -10.95 19.96
CA LEU A 203 8.93 -10.43 20.69
C LEU A 203 7.76 -11.43 20.67
N TRP A 204 7.48 -12.02 19.50
CA TRP A 204 6.47 -13.05 19.40
C TRP A 204 6.76 -14.25 20.29
N ASN A 205 7.99 -14.78 20.26
CA ASN A 205 8.38 -15.93 21.09
C ASN A 205 8.30 -15.60 22.59
N LEU A 206 8.77 -14.43 23.01
CA LEU A 206 8.66 -13.96 24.37
C LEU A 206 7.18 -13.87 24.82
N ALA A 207 6.30 -13.38 23.96
CA ALA A 207 4.87 -13.33 24.24
C ALA A 207 4.28 -14.74 24.42
N GLN A 208 4.70 -15.73 23.61
CA GLN A 208 4.26 -17.11 23.75
C GLN A 208 4.79 -17.76 25.05
N ASP A 209 5.96 -17.33 25.52
CA ASP A 209 6.57 -17.76 26.78
C ASP A 209 5.97 -17.06 28.03
N GLY A 210 5.03 -16.12 27.81
CA GLY A 210 4.31 -15.39 28.85
C GLY A 210 5.03 -14.15 29.38
N GLU A 211 6.02 -13.62 28.62
CA GLU A 211 6.68 -12.35 28.96
C GLU A 211 5.67 -11.19 28.87
N PRO A 212 5.47 -10.45 29.98
CA PRO A 212 4.56 -9.32 29.97
C PRO A 212 4.91 -8.27 28.92
N ASN A 213 3.90 -7.65 28.30
CA ASN A 213 4.01 -6.57 27.34
C ASN A 213 4.76 -6.90 26.02
N ALA A 214 5.25 -8.13 25.84
CA ALA A 214 5.94 -8.51 24.61
C ALA A 214 5.02 -8.45 23.38
N LEU A 215 3.77 -8.92 23.50
CA LEU A 215 2.78 -8.84 22.44
C LEU A 215 2.38 -7.38 22.14
N GLU A 216 2.17 -6.57 23.16
CA GLU A 216 1.84 -5.15 22.99
C GLU A 216 2.97 -4.40 22.28
N THR A 217 4.23 -4.71 22.64
CA THR A 217 5.41 -4.16 21.97
C THR A 217 5.48 -4.58 20.49
N LEU A 218 5.15 -5.84 20.17
CA LEU A 218 5.07 -6.33 18.79
C LEU A 218 3.96 -5.62 17.99
N VAL A 219 2.78 -5.46 18.58
CA VAL A 219 1.64 -4.75 17.96
C VAL A 219 2.02 -3.29 17.68
N ARG A 220 2.68 -2.63 18.65
CA ARG A 220 3.15 -1.26 18.47
C ARG A 220 4.22 -1.16 17.38
N TYR A 221 5.16 -2.09 17.30
CA TYR A 221 6.17 -2.15 16.26
C TYR A 221 5.53 -2.26 14.86
N ASN A 222 4.60 -3.19 14.68
CA ASN A 222 3.88 -3.36 13.41
C ASN A 222 3.03 -2.11 13.07
N ALA A 223 2.40 -1.48 14.07
CA ALA A 223 1.65 -0.24 13.87
C ALA A 223 2.54 0.89 13.33
N GLU A 224 3.81 1.01 13.78
CA GLU A 224 4.77 1.97 13.22
C GLU A 224 5.08 1.68 11.75
N ASP A 225 5.27 0.41 11.38
CA ASP A 225 5.51 0.01 10.00
C ASP A 225 4.31 0.36 9.11
N VAL A 226 3.10 0.00 9.53
CA VAL A 226 1.86 0.26 8.77
C VAL A 226 1.54 1.75 8.65
N THR A 227 1.67 2.52 9.74
CA THR A 227 1.31 3.95 9.77
C THR A 227 2.25 4.84 8.96
N SER A 228 3.42 4.34 8.61
CA SER A 228 4.34 5.02 7.70
C SER A 228 3.94 4.90 6.22
N LEU A 229 3.23 3.83 5.84
CA LEU A 229 2.88 3.53 4.45
C LEU A 229 2.06 4.63 3.77
N PRO A 230 1.05 5.25 4.41
CA PRO A 230 0.34 6.38 3.82
C PRO A 230 1.25 7.52 3.40
N ARG A 231 2.21 7.91 4.26
CA ARG A 231 3.16 8.99 3.96
C ARG A 231 4.09 8.64 2.82
N LEU A 232 4.51 7.38 2.74
CA LEU A 232 5.29 6.87 1.62
C LEU A 232 4.49 6.87 0.32
N ALA A 233 3.20 6.50 0.37
CA ALA A 233 2.29 6.54 -0.77
C ALA A 233 2.09 7.97 -1.27
N GLU A 234 1.87 8.92 -0.36
CA GLU A 234 1.74 10.35 -0.68
C GLU A 234 3.02 10.89 -1.34
N TYR A 235 4.18 10.60 -0.74
CA TYR A 235 5.47 10.99 -1.32
C TYR A 235 5.67 10.39 -2.72
N ALA A 236 5.42 9.09 -2.87
CA ALA A 236 5.57 8.38 -4.13
C ALA A 236 4.64 8.94 -5.21
N TYR A 237 3.37 9.20 -4.85
CA TYR A 237 2.40 9.84 -5.73
C TYR A 237 2.88 11.24 -6.15
N GLY A 238 3.24 12.07 -5.19
CA GLY A 238 3.72 13.43 -5.44
C GLY A 238 4.89 13.49 -6.38
N GLN A 239 5.87 12.58 -6.24
CA GLN A 239 7.04 12.53 -7.12
C GLN A 239 6.70 12.03 -8.54
N ASN A 240 5.87 10.97 -8.65
CA ASN A 240 5.53 10.37 -9.94
C ASN A 240 4.55 11.23 -10.76
N SER A 241 3.71 12.04 -10.11
CA SER A 241 2.70 12.86 -10.79
C SER A 241 3.20 14.23 -11.26
N VAL A 242 4.43 14.63 -10.89
CA VAL A 242 5.01 15.93 -11.27
C VAL A 242 4.97 16.11 -12.79
N GLY A 243 4.41 17.23 -13.23
CA GLY A 243 4.34 17.58 -14.65
C GLY A 243 3.24 16.85 -15.44
N THR A 244 2.46 16.00 -14.80
CA THR A 244 1.34 15.27 -15.43
C THR A 244 -0.02 15.90 -15.10
N PRO A 245 -1.08 15.63 -15.88
CA PRO A 245 -2.45 16.01 -15.54
C PRO A 245 -3.00 15.33 -14.27
N MET A 246 -2.25 14.41 -13.69
CA MET A 246 -2.58 13.73 -12.43
C MET A 246 -2.03 14.46 -11.19
N ALA A 247 -1.20 15.49 -11.37
CA ALA A 247 -0.60 16.21 -10.25
C ALA A 247 -1.64 16.97 -9.44
N VAL A 248 -1.73 16.67 -8.13
CA VAL A 248 -2.60 17.38 -7.19
C VAL A 248 -1.81 17.71 -5.92
N PRO A 249 -1.78 18.96 -5.49
CA PRO A 249 -1.17 19.34 -4.23
C PRO A 249 -1.98 18.83 -3.02
N GLY A 250 -1.30 18.21 -2.04
CA GLY A 250 -1.90 17.89 -0.74
C GLY A 250 -2.98 16.81 -0.80
N PHE A 251 -2.72 15.74 -1.50
CA PHE A 251 -3.68 14.81 -2.03
C PHE A 251 -4.32 13.83 -1.03
N PHE A 252 -3.62 13.38 0.00
CA PHE A 252 -4.17 12.38 0.91
C PHE A 252 -4.72 12.98 2.21
N SER A 253 -6.03 12.84 2.42
CA SER A 253 -6.66 12.87 3.74
C SER A 253 -6.51 11.50 4.42
N LEU A 254 -5.32 10.91 4.35
CA LEU A 254 -5.10 9.58 4.86
C LEU A 254 -5.40 9.48 6.35
N ALA A 255 -5.98 8.37 6.74
CA ALA A 255 -6.18 8.01 8.13
C ALA A 255 -4.87 8.23 8.90
N LYS A 256 -4.90 9.17 9.84
CA LYS A 256 -3.79 9.41 10.75
C LYS A 256 -4.08 8.63 12.01
N PHE A 257 -3.27 7.65 12.30
CA PHE A 257 -3.29 6.96 13.58
C PHE A 257 -2.10 7.42 14.41
N ASP A 258 -2.36 7.83 15.65
CA ASP A 258 -1.32 8.18 16.61
C ASP A 258 -0.87 6.91 17.33
N THR A 259 0.23 6.35 16.88
CA THR A 259 0.81 5.14 17.45
C THR A 259 1.23 5.32 18.92
N SER A 260 1.50 6.56 19.39
CA SER A 260 1.84 6.82 20.79
C SER A 260 0.74 6.40 21.78
N THR A 261 -0.46 6.19 21.28
CA THR A 261 -1.59 5.66 22.09
C THR A 261 -1.48 4.15 22.38
N LEU A 262 -0.65 3.43 21.63
CA LEU A 262 -0.41 2.00 21.85
C LEU A 262 0.71 1.80 22.88
N PRO A 263 0.51 0.92 23.87
CA PRO A 263 1.55 0.61 24.84
C PRO A 263 2.72 -0.15 24.22
N TYR A 264 3.90 -0.02 24.82
CA TYR A 264 5.07 -0.85 24.55
C TYR A 264 6.01 -0.84 25.76
N ASP A 265 6.90 -1.80 25.87
CA ASP A 265 7.89 -1.91 26.92
C ASP A 265 9.26 -1.41 26.45
N SER A 266 9.65 -0.22 26.90
CA SER A 266 10.93 0.39 26.54
C SER A 266 12.14 -0.39 27.06
N ALA A 267 12.02 -1.06 28.22
CA ALA A 267 13.11 -1.87 28.78
C ALA A 267 13.32 -3.14 27.93
N LEU A 268 12.24 -3.72 27.42
CA LEU A 268 12.30 -4.85 26.49
C LEU A 268 12.91 -4.43 25.16
N VAL A 269 12.56 -3.26 24.64
CA VAL A 269 13.19 -2.69 23.43
C VAL A 269 14.68 -2.46 23.62
N GLU A 270 15.10 -1.85 24.73
CA GLU A 270 16.52 -1.67 25.05
C GLU A 270 17.27 -3.01 25.14
N TYR A 271 16.65 -4.04 25.71
CA TYR A 271 17.24 -5.39 25.80
C TYR A 271 17.47 -5.99 24.41
N LEU A 272 16.52 -5.84 23.47
CA LEU A 272 16.60 -6.38 22.12
C LEU A 272 17.63 -5.64 21.24
N CYS A 273 17.88 -4.37 21.53
CA CYS A 273 18.83 -3.54 20.75
C CYS A 273 20.31 -3.66 21.21
N ARG A 274 20.60 -4.47 22.23
CA ARG A 274 21.98 -4.74 22.72
C ARG A 274 22.65 -5.84 21.95
#